data_253962fc412ddeb0c189c94311bc61ea
#
_entry.id   253962fc412ddeb0c189c94311bc61ea
#
_cell.length_a   1.000
_cell.length_b   1.000
_cell.length_c   1.000
_cell.angle_alpha   90.00
_cell.angle_beta   90.00
_cell.angle_gamma   90.00
#
_symmetry.space_group_name_H-M   'P 1'
#
loop_
_entity.id
_entity.type
_entity.pdbx_description
1 polymer ?
#
loop_
_entity_poly.entity_id
_entity_poly.type
_entity_poly.pdbx_seq_one_letter_code
_entity_poly.pdbx_strand_id
1 'polypeptide(L)'
;ARPGSRPAKVSARASTRPLAGSSSRLRKARGPPAAHVGKKITVERLCDIFLELQDKCANNINLVTATHFVPQVAEALVKAKNKGLVIPVVYNSSAYENVSTLNMLDGLVDVYLPDMKYIDSRLSAEYSKAPDYADVAKAAIHEMVRQTRKPEFFIEDDELVKSGRVEAGIMKKGVIVRHLILPGTTKDSKAVIKYLIDTYG
;
A
#
# COMPACT_ATOMS: atom_id res chain seq x y z
N ALA A 1 19.16 35.94 3.03
CA ALA A 1 18.23 35.09 3.76
C ALA A 1 17.05 34.79 2.85
N ARG A 2 16.92 33.54 2.34
CA ARG A 2 15.74 33.08 1.61
C ARG A 2 14.86 32.28 2.56
N PRO A 3 13.54 32.47 2.60
CA PRO A 3 12.66 31.67 3.42
C PRO A 3 12.46 30.28 2.78
N GLY A 4 12.74 29.23 3.53
CA GLY A 4 12.55 27.85 3.13
C GLY A 4 11.06 27.50 2.98
N SER A 5 10.67 27.09 1.80
CA SER A 5 9.37 26.47 1.53
C SER A 5 9.39 25.02 2.01
N ARG A 6 8.62 24.72 3.05
CA ARG A 6 8.37 23.34 3.50
C ARG A 6 7.55 22.59 2.44
N PRO A 7 7.90 21.35 2.07
CA PRO A 7 7.07 20.55 1.18
C PRO A 7 5.75 20.17 1.87
N ALA A 8 4.64 20.38 1.16
CA ALA A 8 3.32 20.01 1.63
C ALA A 8 3.18 18.47 1.60
N LYS A 9 3.10 17.85 2.78
CA LYS A 9 2.73 16.45 2.91
C LYS A 9 1.26 16.29 2.54
N VAL A 10 0.96 15.73 1.38
CA VAL A 10 -0.38 15.26 1.04
C VAL A 10 -0.57 13.89 1.70
N SER A 11 -0.98 13.90 2.96
CA SER A 11 -1.44 12.72 3.68
C SER A 11 -2.95 12.63 3.50
N ALA A 12 -3.43 11.58 2.90
CA ALA A 12 -4.84 11.21 2.99
C ALA A 12 -5.11 10.77 4.43
N ARG A 13 -5.51 11.71 5.30
CA ARG A 13 -5.88 11.41 6.68
C ARG A 13 -7.23 10.74 6.72
N ALA A 14 -7.27 9.46 7.12
CA ALA A 14 -8.44 8.92 7.76
C ALA A 14 -8.63 9.64 9.11
N SER A 15 -9.77 10.30 9.29
CA SER A 15 -10.14 11.02 10.50
C SER A 15 -10.29 10.05 11.68
N THR A 16 -9.40 10.12 12.65
CA THR A 16 -9.61 9.54 13.97
C THR A 16 -10.16 10.59 14.91
N ARG A 17 -11.45 10.50 15.26
CA ARG A 17 -12.03 11.25 16.39
C ARG A 17 -11.60 10.58 17.71
N PRO A 18 -11.30 11.35 18.77
CA PRO A 18 -10.94 10.77 20.07
C PRO A 18 -12.15 10.13 20.74
N LEU A 19 -11.93 8.95 21.35
CA LEU A 19 -12.89 8.24 22.15
C LEU A 19 -13.08 8.94 23.50
N ALA A 20 -14.23 9.56 23.70
CA ALA A 20 -14.76 9.86 25.04
C ALA A 20 -15.64 8.67 25.47
N GLY A 21 -15.41 8.18 26.68
CA GLY A 21 -16.06 6.98 27.18
C GLY A 21 -17.55 7.14 27.47
N SER A 22 -18.27 6.08 27.27
CA SER A 22 -19.25 5.52 28.21
C SER A 22 -19.94 4.30 27.58
N SER A 23 -20.26 3.38 28.45
CA SER A 23 -20.87 2.07 28.29
C SER A 23 -22.12 2.02 27.40
N SER A 24 -22.31 0.83 26.85
CA SER A 24 -23.54 0.19 26.44
C SER A 24 -23.97 0.26 24.97
N ARG A 25 -24.18 -0.96 24.47
CA ARG A 25 -24.90 -1.36 23.26
C ARG A 25 -24.12 -1.21 21.94
N LEU A 26 -23.45 -2.31 21.59
CA LEU A 26 -23.19 -2.72 20.21
C LEU A 26 -24.51 -2.67 19.40
N ARG A 27 -24.82 -1.53 18.81
CA ARG A 27 -25.77 -1.48 17.71
C ARG A 27 -25.06 -2.07 16.50
N LYS A 28 -25.55 -3.22 16.00
CA LYS A 28 -25.30 -3.67 14.65
C LYS A 28 -25.57 -2.50 13.70
N ALA A 29 -24.53 -1.81 13.27
CA ALA A 29 -24.62 -0.86 12.17
C ALA A 29 -24.81 -1.68 10.89
N ARG A 30 -26.04 -2.07 10.57
CA ARG A 30 -26.46 -2.27 9.18
C ARG A 30 -26.66 -0.87 8.60
N GLY A 31 -25.54 -0.22 8.26
CA GLY A 31 -25.56 0.86 7.28
C GLY A 31 -25.75 0.26 5.91
N PRO A 32 -26.41 0.96 4.97
CA PRO A 32 -26.36 0.58 3.56
C PRO A 32 -24.89 0.45 3.14
N PRO A 33 -24.57 -0.41 2.14
CA PRO A 33 -23.21 -0.49 1.62
C PRO A 33 -22.75 0.92 1.34
N ALA A 34 -21.54 1.25 1.81
CA ALA A 34 -21.02 2.62 1.77
C ALA A 34 -21.37 3.25 0.41
N ALA A 35 -22.20 4.26 0.43
CA ALA A 35 -22.63 4.96 -0.78
C ALA A 35 -21.36 5.29 -1.56
N HIS A 36 -21.38 5.08 -2.88
CA HIS A 36 -20.26 5.36 -3.76
C HIS A 36 -19.84 6.84 -3.61
N VAL A 37 -18.97 7.09 -2.63
CA VAL A 37 -18.40 8.41 -2.39
C VAL A 37 -17.19 8.54 -3.31
N GLY A 38 -17.46 8.78 -4.59
CA GLY A 38 -16.41 8.95 -5.58
C GLY A 38 -16.98 9.29 -6.94
N LYS A 39 -16.21 10.04 -7.73
CA LYS A 39 -16.54 10.34 -9.12
C LYS A 39 -15.92 9.26 -10.01
N LYS A 40 -16.72 8.66 -10.90
CA LYS A 40 -16.19 7.77 -11.92
C LYS A 40 -15.25 8.55 -12.84
N ILE A 41 -14.06 8.02 -13.06
CA ILE A 41 -13.05 8.58 -13.95
C ILE A 41 -12.65 7.55 -15.01
N THR A 42 -12.09 8.03 -16.12
CA THR A 42 -11.50 7.17 -17.17
C THR A 42 -10.06 6.81 -16.82
N VAL A 43 -9.51 5.83 -17.53
CA VAL A 43 -8.09 5.45 -17.42
C VAL A 43 -7.17 6.62 -17.79
N GLU A 44 -7.54 7.40 -18.82
CA GLU A 44 -6.82 8.61 -19.23
C GLU A 44 -6.78 9.63 -18.09
N ARG A 45 -7.92 9.87 -17.46
CA ARG A 45 -7.97 10.81 -16.33
C ARG A 45 -7.15 10.31 -15.13
N LEU A 46 -7.13 9.00 -14.88
CA LEU A 46 -6.27 8.42 -13.84
C LEU A 46 -4.78 8.61 -14.17
N CYS A 47 -4.38 8.37 -15.41
CA CYS A 47 -3.04 8.66 -15.90
C CYS A 47 -2.65 10.13 -15.68
N ASP A 48 -3.53 11.07 -16.04
CA ASP A 48 -3.28 12.52 -15.86
C ASP A 48 -3.15 12.87 -14.37
N ILE A 49 -3.95 12.26 -13.48
CA ILE A 49 -3.84 12.45 -12.02
C ILE A 49 -2.46 12.02 -11.53
N PHE A 50 -1.91 10.91 -12.01
CA PHE A 50 -0.56 10.47 -11.61
C PHE A 50 0.51 11.49 -11.99
N LEU A 51 0.43 12.06 -13.19
CA LEU A 51 1.35 13.10 -13.65
C LEU A 51 1.15 14.41 -12.89
N GLU A 52 -0.09 14.83 -12.65
CA GLU A 52 -0.41 16.01 -11.83
C GLU A 52 0.15 15.89 -10.40
N LEU A 53 0.13 14.71 -9.80
CA LEU A 53 0.72 14.48 -8.48
C LEU A 53 2.25 14.60 -8.53
N GLN A 54 2.88 14.07 -9.56
CA GLN A 54 4.31 14.24 -9.78
C GLN A 54 4.68 15.72 -9.95
N ASP A 55 3.91 16.48 -10.75
CA ASP A 55 4.15 17.92 -10.96
C ASP A 55 3.95 18.74 -9.69
N LYS A 56 3.09 18.25 -8.77
CA LYS A 56 2.91 18.83 -7.43
C LYS A 56 3.96 18.36 -6.42
N CYS A 57 5.06 17.75 -6.89
CA CYS A 57 6.15 17.27 -6.05
C CYS A 57 5.72 16.20 -5.02
N ALA A 58 4.77 15.31 -5.37
CA ALA A 58 4.51 14.14 -4.55
C ALA A 58 5.72 13.20 -4.57
N ASN A 59 6.08 12.62 -3.43
CA ASN A 59 7.22 11.71 -3.31
C ASN A 59 6.95 10.34 -3.98
N ASN A 60 5.69 9.96 -4.12
CA ASN A 60 5.26 8.70 -4.73
C ASN A 60 3.78 8.74 -5.13
N ILE A 61 3.36 7.78 -5.94
CA ILE A 61 1.95 7.46 -6.18
C ILE A 61 1.57 6.32 -5.23
N ASN A 62 0.71 6.58 -4.25
CA ASN A 62 0.27 5.56 -3.29
C ASN A 62 -1.13 5.03 -3.65
N LEU A 63 -1.16 3.80 -4.15
CA LEU A 63 -2.38 3.07 -4.52
C LEU A 63 -2.90 2.31 -3.29
N VAL A 64 -3.90 2.86 -2.62
CA VAL A 64 -4.47 2.27 -1.41
C VAL A 64 -5.70 1.44 -1.77
N THR A 65 -5.65 0.13 -1.48
CA THR A 65 -6.76 -0.81 -1.70
C THR A 65 -7.27 -0.80 -3.14
N ALA A 66 -6.34 -0.78 -4.10
CA ALA A 66 -6.68 -0.74 -5.54
C ALA A 66 -7.07 -2.10 -6.13
N THR A 67 -7.18 -3.15 -5.33
CA THR A 67 -7.42 -4.55 -5.70
C THR A 67 -8.50 -4.74 -6.77
N HIS A 68 -9.64 -4.06 -6.62
CA HIS A 68 -10.77 -4.18 -7.55
C HIS A 68 -10.57 -3.46 -8.88
N PHE A 69 -9.54 -2.64 -9.01
CA PHE A 69 -9.28 -1.77 -10.15
C PHE A 69 -7.90 -2.03 -10.79
N VAL A 70 -7.26 -3.15 -10.44
CA VAL A 70 -5.90 -3.45 -10.93
C VAL A 70 -5.77 -3.39 -12.45
N PRO A 71 -6.69 -3.92 -13.28
CA PRO A 71 -6.57 -3.81 -14.73
C PRO A 71 -6.51 -2.35 -15.21
N GLN A 72 -7.41 -1.50 -14.70
CA GLN A 72 -7.47 -0.07 -15.07
C GLN A 72 -6.26 0.70 -14.54
N VAL A 73 -5.82 0.37 -13.32
CA VAL A 73 -4.64 0.97 -12.70
C VAL A 73 -3.38 0.59 -13.47
N ALA A 74 -3.21 -0.67 -13.86
CA ALA A 74 -2.08 -1.12 -14.66
C ALA A 74 -2.03 -0.38 -16.02
N GLU A 75 -3.16 -0.28 -16.72
CA GLU A 75 -3.24 0.47 -17.97
C GLU A 75 -2.88 1.95 -17.79
N ALA A 76 -3.39 2.59 -16.74
CA ALA A 76 -3.08 3.99 -16.43
C ALA A 76 -1.60 4.19 -16.08
N LEU A 77 -0.97 3.26 -15.35
CA LEU A 77 0.46 3.30 -15.02
C LEU A 77 1.33 3.14 -16.25
N VAL A 78 1.00 2.21 -17.16
CA VAL A 78 1.72 2.07 -18.43
C VAL A 78 1.68 3.39 -19.22
N LYS A 79 0.49 4.00 -19.35
CA LYS A 79 0.33 5.28 -20.04
C LYS A 79 1.12 6.39 -19.34
N ALA A 80 1.09 6.45 -18.00
CA ALA A 80 1.78 7.48 -17.24
C ALA A 80 3.32 7.33 -17.33
N LYS A 81 3.85 6.10 -17.20
CA LYS A 81 5.29 5.84 -17.38
C LYS A 81 5.76 6.22 -18.77
N ASN A 82 4.98 5.94 -19.82
CA ASN A 82 5.29 6.37 -21.20
C ASN A 82 5.23 7.90 -21.40
N LYS A 83 4.50 8.62 -20.56
CA LYS A 83 4.43 10.10 -20.53
C LYS A 83 5.42 10.75 -19.56
N GLY A 84 6.30 9.98 -18.91
CA GLY A 84 7.36 10.51 -18.06
C GLY A 84 7.05 10.48 -16.56
N LEU A 85 6.19 9.59 -16.08
CA LEU A 85 6.07 9.29 -14.64
C LEU A 85 7.36 8.62 -14.15
N VAL A 86 8.09 9.27 -13.23
CA VAL A 86 9.37 8.80 -12.69
C VAL A 86 9.37 8.59 -11.17
N ILE A 87 8.40 9.17 -10.45
CA ILE A 87 8.29 8.95 -9.00
C ILE A 87 7.80 7.53 -8.70
N PRO A 88 8.23 6.91 -7.57
CA PRO A 88 7.87 5.53 -7.25
C PRO A 88 6.36 5.30 -7.14
N VAL A 89 5.92 4.15 -7.58
CA VAL A 89 4.55 3.66 -7.41
C VAL A 89 4.50 2.70 -6.22
N VAL A 90 3.69 3.01 -5.22
CA VAL A 90 3.49 2.22 -4.00
C VAL A 90 2.13 1.55 -4.04
N TYR A 91 2.09 0.22 -3.87
CA TYR A 91 0.86 -0.55 -3.79
C TYR A 91 0.60 -1.01 -2.35
N ASN A 92 -0.43 -0.45 -1.74
CA ASN A 92 -0.79 -0.66 -0.34
C ASN A 92 -2.06 -1.52 -0.25
N SER A 93 -1.93 -2.74 0.25
CA SER A 93 -3.03 -3.70 0.30
C SER A 93 -3.05 -4.56 1.56
N SER A 94 -4.16 -5.26 1.77
CA SER A 94 -4.30 -6.24 2.85
C SER A 94 -3.53 -7.55 2.61
N ALA A 95 -2.81 -7.68 1.51
CA ALA A 95 -2.21 -8.92 1.00
C ALA A 95 -3.21 -10.05 0.68
N TYR A 96 -4.50 -9.84 0.83
CA TYR A 96 -5.51 -10.82 0.42
C TYR A 96 -5.81 -10.66 -1.08
N GLU A 97 -4.82 -11.06 -1.89
CA GLU A 97 -4.75 -10.79 -3.34
C GLU A 97 -4.52 -12.06 -4.13
N ASN A 98 -5.12 -12.15 -5.32
CA ASN A 98 -4.78 -13.21 -6.25
C ASN A 98 -3.43 -12.95 -6.92
N VAL A 99 -2.56 -13.96 -6.94
CA VAL A 99 -1.25 -13.88 -7.62
C VAL A 99 -1.39 -13.49 -9.08
N SER A 100 -2.39 -14.03 -9.80
CA SER A 100 -2.66 -13.65 -11.20
C SER A 100 -2.99 -12.17 -11.38
N THR A 101 -3.64 -11.55 -10.39
CA THR A 101 -3.92 -10.12 -10.41
C THR A 101 -2.64 -9.31 -10.15
N LEU A 102 -1.80 -9.77 -9.20
CA LEU A 102 -0.51 -9.13 -8.92
C LEU A 102 0.44 -9.19 -10.11
N ASN A 103 0.40 -10.26 -10.91
CA ASN A 103 1.21 -10.38 -12.13
C ASN A 103 0.94 -9.26 -13.14
N MET A 104 -0.25 -8.66 -13.14
CA MET A 104 -0.55 -7.50 -13.99
C MET A 104 0.19 -6.22 -13.56
N LEU A 105 0.74 -6.20 -12.35
CA LEU A 105 1.48 -5.07 -11.79
C LEU A 105 3.00 -5.24 -11.91
N ASP A 106 3.49 -6.37 -12.45
CA ASP A 106 4.93 -6.63 -12.58
C ASP A 106 5.59 -5.55 -13.46
N GLY A 107 6.66 -4.94 -12.95
CA GLY A 107 7.34 -3.81 -13.59
C GLY A 107 6.62 -2.45 -13.51
N LEU A 108 5.41 -2.41 -12.95
CA LEU A 108 4.62 -1.18 -12.80
C LEU A 108 4.67 -0.60 -11.38
N VAL A 109 4.75 -1.48 -10.38
CA VAL A 109 4.83 -1.11 -8.96
C VAL A 109 6.27 -1.22 -8.49
N ASP A 110 6.72 -0.23 -7.77
CA ASP A 110 8.09 -0.14 -7.25
C ASP A 110 8.17 -0.60 -5.79
N VAL A 111 7.18 -0.25 -4.97
CA VAL A 111 7.14 -0.62 -3.54
C VAL A 111 5.81 -1.24 -3.19
N TYR A 112 5.83 -2.43 -2.61
CA TYR A 112 4.65 -3.07 -2.04
C TYR A 112 4.58 -2.85 -0.52
N LEU A 113 3.38 -2.50 -0.02
CA LEU A 113 3.07 -2.36 1.41
C LEU A 113 1.96 -3.35 1.80
N PRO A 114 2.23 -4.68 1.79
CA PRO A 114 1.23 -5.66 2.21
C PRO A 114 1.06 -5.69 3.73
N ASP A 115 -0.17 -5.97 4.19
CA ASP A 115 -0.40 -6.37 5.56
C ASP A 115 -0.24 -7.90 5.71
N MET A 116 0.51 -8.36 6.71
CA MET A 116 0.47 -9.75 7.19
C MET A 116 -0.23 -9.76 8.56
N LYS A 117 -1.57 -9.94 8.54
CA LYS A 117 -2.40 -9.70 9.73
C LYS A 117 -2.41 -10.87 10.70
N TYR A 118 -2.47 -12.10 10.19
CA TYR A 118 -2.63 -13.34 10.97
C TYR A 118 -1.87 -14.49 10.30
N ILE A 119 -1.46 -15.46 11.13
CA ILE A 119 -1.12 -16.82 10.72
C ILE A 119 -2.18 -17.80 11.20
N ASP A 120 -2.79 -17.57 12.38
CA ASP A 120 -3.86 -18.42 12.92
C ASP A 120 -5.16 -18.21 12.13
N SER A 121 -5.63 -19.28 11.48
CA SER A 121 -6.86 -19.29 10.68
C SER A 121 -8.12 -18.98 11.51
N ARG A 122 -8.12 -19.24 12.82
CA ARG A 122 -9.23 -18.89 13.72
C ARG A 122 -9.33 -17.39 13.90
N LEU A 123 -8.18 -16.70 14.08
CA LEU A 123 -8.14 -15.24 14.18
C LEU A 123 -8.58 -14.59 12.88
N SER A 124 -8.09 -15.09 11.75
CA SER A 124 -8.46 -14.54 10.43
C SER A 124 -9.94 -14.80 10.10
N ALA A 125 -10.50 -15.94 10.48
CA ALA A 125 -11.93 -16.22 10.36
C ALA A 125 -12.78 -15.30 11.27
N GLU A 126 -12.34 -15.07 12.51
CA GLU A 126 -13.04 -14.24 13.48
C GLU A 126 -13.06 -12.76 13.06
N TYR A 127 -11.90 -12.19 12.81
CA TYR A 127 -11.74 -10.74 12.60
C TYR A 127 -11.93 -10.31 11.15
N SER A 128 -11.58 -11.14 10.17
CA SER A 128 -11.60 -10.78 8.75
C SER A 128 -12.56 -11.61 7.90
N LYS A 129 -13.21 -12.66 8.48
CA LYS A 129 -14.08 -13.60 7.74
C LYS A 129 -13.37 -14.31 6.58
N ALA A 130 -12.06 -14.50 6.70
CA ALA A 130 -11.19 -15.09 5.69
C ALA A 130 -10.29 -16.17 6.35
N PRO A 131 -10.81 -17.41 6.56
CA PRO A 131 -10.04 -18.46 7.24
C PRO A 131 -8.77 -18.89 6.50
N ASP A 132 -8.71 -18.66 5.20
CA ASP A 132 -7.57 -18.93 4.29
C ASP A 132 -6.62 -17.74 4.14
N TYR A 133 -6.82 -16.65 4.91
CA TYR A 133 -6.05 -15.43 4.79
C TYR A 133 -4.54 -15.66 4.81
N ALA A 134 -4.06 -16.50 5.72
CA ALA A 134 -2.62 -16.71 5.89
C ALA A 134 -1.97 -17.27 4.63
N ASP A 135 -2.60 -18.26 3.99
CA ASP A 135 -2.05 -18.90 2.80
C ASP A 135 -2.11 -17.98 1.58
N VAL A 136 -3.23 -17.26 1.41
CA VAL A 136 -3.37 -16.26 0.36
C VAL A 136 -2.36 -15.12 0.53
N ALA A 137 -2.22 -14.58 1.74
CA ALA A 137 -1.28 -13.49 2.02
C ALA A 137 0.19 -13.92 1.83
N LYS A 138 0.57 -15.13 2.24
CA LYS A 138 1.91 -15.67 1.99
C LYS A 138 2.23 -15.75 0.50
N ALA A 139 1.29 -16.31 -0.29
CA ALA A 139 1.47 -16.40 -1.74
C ALA A 139 1.57 -15.01 -2.40
N ALA A 140 0.74 -14.06 -1.98
CA ALA A 140 0.76 -12.70 -2.48
C ALA A 140 2.08 -11.98 -2.12
N ILE A 141 2.54 -12.06 -0.86
CA ILE A 141 3.80 -11.45 -0.42
C ILE A 141 5.00 -12.08 -1.16
N HIS A 142 4.98 -13.40 -1.35
CA HIS A 142 6.04 -14.08 -2.12
C HIS A 142 6.11 -13.53 -3.55
N GLU A 143 4.98 -13.34 -4.21
CA GLU A 143 4.93 -12.76 -5.55
C GLU A 143 5.41 -11.30 -5.56
N MET A 144 5.04 -10.49 -4.57
CA MET A 144 5.50 -9.11 -4.43
C MET A 144 7.04 -9.04 -4.28
N VAL A 145 7.61 -9.95 -3.46
CA VAL A 145 9.07 -10.07 -3.31
C VAL A 145 9.73 -10.53 -4.62
N ARG A 146 9.11 -11.48 -5.34
CA ARG A 146 9.61 -11.90 -6.66
C ARG A 146 9.72 -10.73 -7.65
N GLN A 147 8.70 -9.87 -7.70
CA GLN A 147 8.64 -8.73 -8.61
C GLN A 147 9.65 -7.64 -8.25
N THR A 148 9.82 -7.34 -6.97
CA THR A 148 10.70 -6.26 -6.53
C THR A 148 12.13 -6.69 -6.27
N ARG A 149 12.35 -7.99 -6.01
CA ARG A 149 13.67 -8.56 -5.68
C ARG A 149 14.23 -7.95 -4.38
N LYS A 150 15.53 -7.56 -4.40
CA LYS A 150 16.20 -6.95 -3.25
C LYS A 150 15.71 -5.53 -3.04
N PRO A 151 15.60 -5.07 -1.77
CA PRO A 151 15.27 -3.69 -1.48
C PRO A 151 16.34 -2.74 -2.02
N GLU A 152 15.89 -1.65 -2.64
CA GLU A 152 16.73 -0.56 -3.12
C GLU A 152 16.27 0.74 -2.48
N PHE A 153 17.23 1.63 -2.19
CA PHE A 153 16.98 2.93 -1.60
C PHE A 153 17.56 4.03 -2.48
N PHE A 154 16.93 5.21 -2.46
CA PHE A 154 17.49 6.38 -3.10
C PHE A 154 18.77 6.80 -2.39
N ILE A 155 19.82 7.07 -3.16
CA ILE A 155 21.11 7.55 -2.69
C ILE A 155 21.32 9.00 -3.16
N GLU A 156 22.28 9.72 -2.55
CA GLU A 156 22.57 11.13 -2.89
C GLU A 156 22.85 11.37 -4.39
N ASP A 157 23.39 10.36 -5.07
CA ASP A 157 23.73 10.45 -6.50
C ASP A 157 22.55 10.23 -7.45
N ASP A 158 21.39 9.77 -6.97
CA ASP A 158 20.19 9.60 -7.80
C ASP A 158 19.69 10.96 -8.35
N GLU A 159 19.32 11.00 -9.63
CA GLU A 159 18.83 12.20 -10.30
C GLU A 159 17.57 12.80 -9.62
N LEU A 160 16.68 11.94 -9.06
CA LEU A 160 15.51 12.39 -8.33
C LEU A 160 15.87 13.04 -7.00
N VAL A 161 16.97 12.60 -6.36
CA VAL A 161 17.49 13.22 -5.13
C VAL A 161 18.18 14.54 -5.48
N LYS A 162 19.05 14.58 -6.48
CA LYS A 162 19.72 15.79 -6.96
C LYS A 162 18.75 16.89 -7.39
N SER A 163 17.64 16.52 -8.00
CA SER A 163 16.58 17.46 -8.38
C SER A 163 15.66 17.89 -7.22
N GLY A 164 15.86 17.34 -6.02
CA GLY A 164 15.03 17.62 -4.84
C GLY A 164 13.61 17.03 -4.89
N ARG A 165 13.36 16.08 -5.78
CA ARG A 165 12.05 15.41 -5.89
C ARG A 165 11.84 14.32 -4.86
N VAL A 166 12.91 13.64 -4.45
CA VAL A 166 12.89 12.56 -3.45
C VAL A 166 14.06 12.76 -2.49
N GLU A 167 13.91 12.36 -1.23
CA GLU A 167 15.00 12.39 -0.25
C GLU A 167 15.83 11.10 -0.33
N ALA A 168 17.14 11.19 -0.08
CA ALA A 168 18.01 10.03 0.07
C ALA A 168 17.58 9.18 1.27
N GLY A 169 17.78 7.86 1.20
CA GLY A 169 17.37 6.91 2.23
C GLY A 169 15.91 6.46 2.16
N ILE A 170 15.08 7.05 1.28
CA ILE A 170 13.74 6.56 1.01
C ILE A 170 13.81 5.29 0.15
N MET A 171 12.93 4.30 0.43
CA MET A 171 12.87 3.09 -0.37
C MET A 171 12.44 3.41 -1.80
N LYS A 172 13.27 2.98 -2.75
CA LYS A 172 13.06 3.10 -4.20
C LYS A 172 12.32 1.90 -4.76
N LYS A 173 12.64 0.71 -4.26
CA LYS A 173 12.05 -0.55 -4.70
C LYS A 173 12.07 -1.58 -3.56
N GLY A 174 11.03 -2.38 -3.43
CA GLY A 174 11.03 -3.44 -2.42
C GLY A 174 9.67 -3.74 -1.81
N VAL A 175 9.67 -4.51 -0.72
CA VAL A 175 8.47 -4.87 0.04
C VAL A 175 8.65 -4.45 1.50
N ILE A 176 7.66 -3.76 2.05
CA ILE A 176 7.58 -3.43 3.48
C ILE A 176 6.34 -4.10 4.04
N VAL A 177 6.50 -5.23 4.70
CA VAL A 177 5.37 -5.94 5.31
C VAL A 177 4.96 -5.23 6.61
N ARG A 178 3.67 -4.93 6.73
CA ARG A 178 3.09 -4.34 7.93
C ARG A 178 2.36 -5.40 8.74
N HIS A 179 2.46 -5.30 10.06
CA HIS A 179 1.72 -6.14 10.99
C HIS A 179 1.02 -5.31 12.06
N LEU A 180 -0.24 -5.61 12.34
CA LEU A 180 -1.00 -4.99 13.41
C LEU A 180 -1.12 -5.96 14.58
N ILE A 181 -0.50 -5.60 15.70
CA ILE A 181 -0.60 -6.39 16.94
C ILE A 181 -1.96 -6.14 17.58
N LEU A 182 -2.79 -7.16 17.62
CA LEU A 182 -4.09 -7.10 18.31
C LEU A 182 -3.94 -7.48 19.79
N PRO A 183 -4.73 -6.87 20.71
CA PRO A 183 -4.74 -7.25 22.10
C PRO A 183 -5.03 -8.76 22.27
N GLY A 184 -4.24 -9.44 23.11
CA GLY A 184 -4.39 -10.87 23.36
C GLY A 184 -3.83 -11.82 22.31
N THR A 185 -3.33 -11.33 21.17
CA THR A 185 -2.84 -12.19 20.07
C THR A 185 -1.31 -12.21 19.92
N THR A 186 -0.57 -11.89 20.97
CA THR A 186 0.90 -11.81 20.95
C THR A 186 1.58 -13.08 20.40
N LYS A 187 0.97 -14.26 20.67
CA LYS A 187 1.50 -15.54 20.17
C LYS A 187 1.45 -15.60 18.64
N ASP A 188 0.35 -15.17 18.03
CA ASP A 188 0.21 -15.11 16.58
C ASP A 188 1.13 -14.05 15.95
N SER A 189 1.23 -12.88 16.59
CA SER A 189 2.16 -11.83 16.17
C SER A 189 3.62 -12.30 16.13
N LYS A 190 4.05 -13.06 17.17
CA LYS A 190 5.39 -13.69 17.15
C LYS A 190 5.55 -14.69 16.01
N ALA A 191 4.50 -15.46 15.72
CA ALA A 191 4.51 -16.42 14.61
C ALA A 191 4.59 -15.71 13.25
N VAL A 192 3.90 -14.58 13.06
CA VAL A 192 4.00 -13.72 11.87
C VAL A 192 5.42 -13.22 11.68
N ILE A 193 6.02 -12.62 12.72
CA ILE A 193 7.38 -12.09 12.67
C ILE A 193 8.37 -13.19 12.37
N LYS A 194 8.25 -14.34 13.08
CA LYS A 194 9.13 -15.50 12.84
C LYS A 194 9.04 -15.98 11.40
N TYR A 195 7.84 -16.15 10.85
CA TYR A 195 7.64 -16.56 9.46
C TYR A 195 8.32 -15.59 8.48
N LEU A 196 8.16 -14.28 8.69
CA LEU A 196 8.76 -13.27 7.79
C LEU A 196 10.30 -13.31 7.84
N ILE A 197 10.88 -13.45 9.04
CA ILE A 197 12.34 -13.56 9.20
C ILE A 197 12.85 -14.86 8.58
N ASP A 198 12.22 -16.00 8.86
CA ASP A 198 12.66 -17.31 8.36
C ASP A 198 12.54 -17.40 6.82
N THR A 199 11.66 -16.61 6.20
CA THR A 199 11.39 -16.70 4.75
C THR A 199 12.15 -15.65 3.94
N TYR A 200 12.33 -14.44 4.48
CA TYR A 200 12.83 -13.29 3.72
C TYR A 200 14.00 -12.55 4.40
N GLY A 201 14.38 -12.92 5.62
CA GLY A 201 15.44 -12.29 6.42
C GLY A 201 16.87 -12.66 6.05
#